data_ed5b293bb20ef51c7b70cde3c7a518b9
#
_entry.id   ed5b293bb20ef51c7b70cde3c7a518b9
#
_cell.length_a   1.000
_cell.length_b   1.000
_cell.length_c   1.000
_cell.angle_alpha   90.00
_cell.angle_beta   90.00
_cell.angle_gamma   90.00
#
_symmetry.space_group_name_H-M   'P 1'
#
loop_
_entity.id
_entity.type
_entity.pdbx_description
1 polymer ?
#
loop_
_entity_poly.entity_id
_entity_poly.type
_entity_poly.pdbx_seq_one_letter_code
_entity_poly.pdbx_strand_id
1 'polypeptide(L)'
;MLNLSTSPVIGRFAPSPTGALHLGSLVTAIASYCIAKQAQGKWLVRIEDTDTERCHPRFSNLILADLERLGLHWDGNVRYQSQHLDTYHALLDEKLKAVSYGCDCSRKSLQTYQLAHPNTQYPYPRICVHKRLSRDHAIRLVMPDNPMLFFDQLQGVILGNPQREQGDIVVRRRRIGRSFSNTPTANKGMINYMLAVVIDDAQQSVNQIVRGLDILPLTIPQMVIADYLNFPPNQYYYHLPILVNAQGQKLSKQTLAEPIHAYPAPQLIKTALQLLQQPPVDLDKPIRMLEQAVCQWNHTPLQGKQRIKVDSLQNLLATH
;
A
#
# COMPACT_ATOMS: atom_id res chain seq x y z
N MET A 1 5.62 25.16 28.10
CA MET A 1 4.79 24.11 27.48
C MET A 1 4.74 24.40 25.99
N LEU A 2 5.47 23.63 25.18
CA LEU A 2 5.37 23.73 23.72
C LEU A 2 4.01 23.17 23.33
N ASN A 3 3.10 24.03 22.86
CA ASN A 3 1.89 23.61 22.16
C ASN A 3 2.32 22.86 20.88
N LEU A 4 2.51 21.56 20.98
CA LEU A 4 2.56 20.69 19.82
C LEU A 4 1.14 20.70 19.24
N SER A 5 0.91 21.60 18.29
CA SER A 5 -0.26 21.52 17.39
C SER A 5 -0.13 20.21 16.64
N THR A 6 -0.72 19.15 17.16
CA THR A 6 -0.78 17.88 16.45
C THR A 6 -1.71 18.08 15.27
N SER A 7 -1.15 18.04 14.06
CA SER A 7 -1.96 18.04 12.85
C SER A 7 -3.03 16.95 12.95
N PRO A 8 -4.26 17.22 12.49
CA PRO A 8 -5.33 16.22 12.55
C PRO A 8 -4.90 14.93 11.84
N VAL A 9 -5.25 13.80 12.43
CA VAL A 9 -4.94 12.49 11.83
C VAL A 9 -5.73 12.32 10.54
N ILE A 10 -5.04 11.94 9.46
CA ILE A 10 -5.64 11.60 8.17
C ILE A 10 -5.08 10.24 7.77
N GLY A 11 -5.90 9.21 7.95
CA GLY A 11 -5.63 7.85 7.50
C GLY A 11 -6.27 7.55 6.14
N ARG A 12 -5.90 6.42 5.54
CA ARG A 12 -6.54 5.98 4.30
C ARG A 12 -6.56 4.46 4.17
N PHE A 13 -7.57 3.95 3.46
CA PHE A 13 -7.58 2.62 2.86
C PHE A 13 -7.36 2.75 1.35
N ALA A 14 -6.37 2.05 0.82
CA ALA A 14 -5.91 2.24 -0.56
C ALA A 14 -5.84 0.91 -1.33
N PRO A 15 -7.00 0.32 -1.69
CA PRO A 15 -7.05 -0.94 -2.40
C PRO A 15 -6.77 -0.79 -3.90
N SER A 16 -6.03 -1.77 -4.48
CA SER A 16 -5.93 -1.94 -5.93
C SER A 16 -7.09 -2.78 -6.44
N PRO A 17 -7.87 -2.31 -7.43
CA PRO A 17 -9.08 -3.00 -7.93
C PRO A 17 -8.74 -4.12 -8.92
N THR A 18 -7.89 -5.06 -8.49
CA THR A 18 -7.49 -6.26 -9.26
C THR A 18 -8.38 -7.47 -8.98
N GLY A 19 -9.43 -7.31 -8.18
CA GLY A 19 -10.41 -8.30 -7.76
C GLY A 19 -11.25 -7.77 -6.59
N ALA A 20 -12.24 -8.54 -6.15
CA ALA A 20 -13.06 -8.25 -4.98
C ALA A 20 -12.22 -8.15 -3.69
N LEU A 21 -12.78 -7.53 -2.64
CA LEU A 21 -12.18 -7.58 -1.31
C LEU A 21 -12.18 -9.01 -0.78
N HIS A 22 -11.10 -9.36 -0.09
CA HIS A 22 -10.93 -10.62 0.63
C HIS A 22 -10.65 -10.33 2.11
N LEU A 23 -10.61 -11.36 2.94
CA LEU A 23 -10.46 -11.23 4.39
C LEU A 23 -9.24 -10.36 4.79
N GLY A 24 -8.10 -10.51 4.13
CA GLY A 24 -6.91 -9.68 4.40
C GLY A 24 -7.13 -8.19 4.11
N SER A 25 -7.86 -7.86 3.03
CA SER A 25 -8.26 -6.49 2.71
C SER A 25 -9.24 -5.94 3.74
N LEU A 26 -10.21 -6.76 4.16
CA LEU A 26 -11.20 -6.40 5.18
C LEU A 26 -10.54 -6.07 6.52
N VAL A 27 -9.64 -6.93 7.00
CA VAL A 27 -8.87 -6.72 8.23
C VAL A 27 -8.09 -5.40 8.17
N THR A 28 -7.47 -5.11 7.02
CA THR A 28 -6.75 -3.84 6.82
C THR A 28 -7.69 -2.64 6.79
N ALA A 29 -8.84 -2.74 6.13
CA ALA A 29 -9.84 -1.68 6.08
C ALA A 29 -10.39 -1.34 7.47
N ILE A 30 -10.81 -2.36 8.24
CA ILE A 30 -11.33 -2.18 9.61
C ILE A 30 -10.26 -1.58 10.53
N ALA A 31 -9.03 -2.12 10.51
CA ALA A 31 -7.95 -1.60 11.35
C ALA A 31 -7.64 -0.13 11.02
N SER A 32 -7.50 0.21 9.72
CA SER A 32 -7.22 1.59 9.30
C SER A 32 -8.35 2.56 9.66
N TYR A 33 -9.59 2.10 9.55
CA TYR A 33 -10.78 2.87 9.95
C TYR A 33 -10.78 3.12 11.46
N CYS A 34 -10.67 2.06 12.27
CA CYS A 34 -10.72 2.17 13.72
C CYS A 34 -9.59 3.05 14.27
N ILE A 35 -8.35 2.90 13.78
CA ILE A 35 -7.22 3.70 14.24
C ILE A 35 -7.42 5.19 13.89
N ALA A 36 -7.88 5.50 12.67
CA ALA A 36 -8.13 6.87 12.26
C ALA A 36 -9.29 7.51 13.05
N LYS A 37 -10.41 6.79 13.19
CA LYS A 37 -11.60 7.30 13.87
C LYS A 37 -11.42 7.41 15.39
N GLN A 38 -10.67 6.51 16.03
CA GLN A 38 -10.32 6.62 17.44
C GLN A 38 -9.52 7.90 17.74
N ALA A 39 -8.65 8.30 16.82
CA ALA A 39 -7.91 9.55 16.89
C ALA A 39 -8.77 10.78 16.48
N GLN A 40 -10.08 10.63 16.32
CA GLN A 40 -11.00 11.65 15.81
C GLN A 40 -10.56 12.23 14.45
N GLY A 41 -9.84 11.44 13.69
CA GLY A 41 -9.29 11.79 12.39
C GLY A 41 -10.21 11.51 11.21
N LYS A 42 -9.73 11.85 10.02
CA LYS A 42 -10.37 11.49 8.74
C LYS A 42 -9.86 10.13 8.27
N TRP A 43 -10.75 9.39 7.63
CA TRP A 43 -10.44 8.14 6.96
C TRP A 43 -10.83 8.23 5.49
N LEU A 44 -9.86 8.20 4.60
CA LEU A 44 -10.03 8.39 3.16
C LEU A 44 -10.05 7.03 2.44
N VAL A 45 -10.66 7.00 1.26
CA VAL A 45 -10.56 5.87 0.33
C VAL A 45 -9.88 6.31 -0.95
N ARG A 46 -8.88 5.54 -1.38
CA ARG A 46 -8.18 5.76 -2.65
C ARG A 46 -8.12 4.45 -3.44
N ILE A 47 -8.59 4.49 -4.67
CA ILE A 47 -8.50 3.37 -5.61
C ILE A 47 -7.17 3.45 -6.36
N GLU A 48 -6.32 2.44 -6.18
CA GLU A 48 -4.99 2.37 -6.79
C GLU A 48 -5.06 1.60 -8.12
N ASP A 49 -5.51 2.28 -9.17
CA ASP A 49 -5.85 1.74 -10.48
C ASP A 49 -4.91 2.16 -11.62
N THR A 50 -3.65 2.46 -11.30
CA THR A 50 -2.63 2.81 -12.31
C THR A 50 -2.29 1.66 -13.26
N ASP A 51 -2.43 0.42 -12.82
CA ASP A 51 -2.16 -0.78 -13.60
C ASP A 51 -3.43 -1.20 -14.37
N THR A 52 -3.63 -0.61 -15.54
CA THR A 52 -4.82 -0.82 -16.37
C THR A 52 -4.94 -2.25 -16.95
N GLU A 53 -3.88 -3.05 -16.93
CA GLU A 53 -3.92 -4.44 -17.38
C GLU A 53 -4.58 -5.35 -16.33
N ARG A 54 -4.39 -5.06 -15.04
CA ARG A 54 -4.89 -5.85 -13.93
C ARG A 54 -6.09 -5.22 -13.20
N CYS A 55 -6.23 -3.89 -13.28
CA CYS A 55 -7.29 -3.15 -12.60
C CYS A 55 -8.54 -3.04 -13.48
N HIS A 56 -9.70 -3.25 -12.87
CA HIS A 56 -10.97 -3.19 -13.59
C HIS A 56 -11.98 -2.31 -12.85
N PRO A 57 -12.70 -1.38 -13.53
CA PRO A 57 -13.68 -0.49 -12.89
C PRO A 57 -14.77 -1.25 -12.10
N ARG A 58 -15.19 -2.43 -12.58
CA ARG A 58 -16.15 -3.28 -11.85
C ARG A 58 -15.70 -3.64 -10.44
N PHE A 59 -14.38 -3.84 -10.23
CA PHE A 59 -13.87 -4.16 -8.90
C PHE A 59 -13.76 -2.91 -8.04
N SER A 60 -13.53 -1.73 -8.60
CA SER A 60 -13.62 -0.48 -7.86
C SER A 60 -15.02 -0.29 -7.28
N ASN A 61 -16.06 -0.45 -8.10
CA ASN A 61 -17.44 -0.34 -7.65
C ASN A 61 -17.80 -1.40 -6.60
N LEU A 62 -17.36 -2.64 -6.79
CA LEU A 62 -17.59 -3.71 -5.82
C LEU A 62 -16.89 -3.43 -4.47
N ILE A 63 -15.65 -2.93 -4.50
CA ILE A 63 -14.92 -2.54 -3.29
C ILE A 63 -15.68 -1.45 -2.52
N LEU A 64 -16.13 -0.40 -3.21
CA LEU A 64 -16.88 0.69 -2.56
C LEU A 64 -18.21 0.20 -2.00
N ALA A 65 -18.96 -0.61 -2.74
CA ALA A 65 -20.19 -1.21 -2.26
C ALA A 65 -19.98 -2.12 -1.03
N ASP A 66 -18.88 -2.89 -1.00
CA ASP A 66 -18.52 -3.69 0.17
C ASP A 66 -18.18 -2.81 1.40
N LEU A 67 -17.46 -1.70 1.22
CA LEU A 67 -17.17 -0.76 2.31
C LEU A 67 -18.45 -0.13 2.86
N GLU A 68 -19.36 0.33 1.99
CA GLU A 68 -20.66 0.89 2.39
C GLU A 68 -21.50 -0.14 3.17
N ARG A 69 -21.61 -1.36 2.64
CA ARG A 69 -22.35 -2.46 3.28
C ARG A 69 -21.80 -2.81 4.67
N LEU A 70 -20.48 -2.68 4.84
CA LEU A 70 -19.80 -2.89 6.11
C LEU A 70 -19.87 -1.69 7.06
N GLY A 71 -20.50 -0.58 6.66
CA GLY A 71 -20.57 0.65 7.46
C GLY A 71 -19.26 1.43 7.53
N LEU A 72 -18.27 1.09 6.70
CA LEU A 72 -16.97 1.75 6.61
C LEU A 72 -17.09 3.01 5.75
N HIS A 73 -17.74 4.03 6.30
CA HIS A 73 -17.96 5.32 5.62
C HIS A 73 -16.69 6.16 5.64
N TRP A 74 -16.28 6.62 4.47
CA TRP A 74 -15.08 7.45 4.28
C TRP A 74 -15.41 8.95 4.25
N ASP A 75 -14.40 9.74 4.52
CA ASP A 75 -14.50 11.20 4.48
C ASP A 75 -14.11 11.73 3.09
N GLY A 76 -14.88 12.66 2.57
CA GLY A 76 -14.61 13.32 1.29
C GLY A 76 -14.83 12.42 0.07
N ASN A 77 -14.19 12.76 -1.03
CA ASN A 77 -14.34 12.05 -2.30
C ASN A 77 -13.34 10.89 -2.42
N VAL A 78 -13.76 9.81 -3.07
CA VAL A 78 -12.87 8.72 -3.47
C VAL A 78 -11.87 9.23 -4.51
N ARG A 79 -10.58 9.03 -4.26
CA ARG A 79 -9.52 9.35 -5.20
C ARG A 79 -9.21 8.13 -6.07
N TYR A 80 -9.11 8.35 -7.39
CA TYR A 80 -8.68 7.33 -8.35
C TYR A 80 -7.31 7.71 -8.91
N GLN A 81 -6.31 6.85 -8.78
CA GLN A 81 -4.94 7.15 -9.24
C GLN A 81 -4.86 7.36 -10.75
N SER A 82 -5.67 6.65 -11.52
CA SER A 82 -5.76 6.79 -12.99
C SER A 82 -6.11 8.21 -13.45
N GLN A 83 -6.78 9.00 -12.61
CA GLN A 83 -7.16 10.39 -12.90
C GLN A 83 -6.02 11.40 -12.64
N HIS A 84 -4.89 10.96 -12.06
CA HIS A 84 -3.78 11.82 -11.63
C HIS A 84 -2.45 11.48 -12.32
N LEU A 85 -2.48 10.69 -13.39
CA LEU A 85 -1.28 10.25 -14.11
C LEU A 85 -0.42 11.42 -14.61
N ASP A 86 -1.04 12.51 -15.07
CA ASP A 86 -0.32 13.70 -15.51
C ASP A 86 0.53 14.31 -14.40
N THR A 87 -0.02 14.39 -13.20
CA THR A 87 0.70 14.89 -12.01
C THR A 87 1.90 14.01 -11.67
N TYR A 88 1.74 12.68 -11.71
CA TYR A 88 2.84 11.76 -11.42
C TYR A 88 3.95 11.88 -12.45
N HIS A 89 3.60 11.99 -13.74
CA HIS A 89 4.57 12.18 -14.81
C HIS A 89 5.27 13.53 -14.71
N ALA A 90 4.56 14.61 -14.41
CA ALA A 90 5.14 15.94 -14.24
C ALA A 90 6.17 15.96 -13.10
N LEU A 91 5.80 15.44 -11.90
CA LEU A 91 6.73 15.38 -10.77
C LEU A 91 7.95 14.51 -11.06
N LEU A 92 7.76 13.37 -11.76
CA LEU A 92 8.87 12.50 -12.16
C LEU A 92 9.81 13.19 -13.16
N ASP A 93 9.27 13.91 -14.14
CA ASP A 93 10.05 14.51 -15.23
C ASP A 93 10.66 15.87 -14.85
N GLU A 94 10.07 16.57 -13.88
CA GLU A 94 10.54 17.89 -13.42
C GLU A 94 11.35 17.80 -12.11
N LYS A 95 10.76 17.26 -11.06
CA LYS A 95 11.36 17.28 -9.71
C LYS A 95 12.36 16.12 -9.49
N LEU A 96 12.04 14.93 -9.99
CA LEU A 96 12.88 13.75 -9.80
C LEU A 96 13.88 13.52 -10.94
N LYS A 97 13.95 14.42 -11.92
CA LYS A 97 14.83 14.28 -13.09
C LYS A 97 16.30 14.11 -12.71
N ALA A 98 16.79 14.91 -11.78
CA ALA A 98 18.19 14.92 -11.37
C ALA A 98 18.63 13.65 -10.62
N VAL A 99 17.67 12.96 -9.97
CA VAL A 99 17.91 11.74 -9.15
C VAL A 99 17.35 10.48 -9.83
N SER A 100 17.08 10.54 -11.13
CA SER A 100 16.52 9.43 -11.90
C SER A 100 17.19 9.25 -13.25
N TYR A 101 17.15 8.03 -13.79
CA TYR A 101 17.76 7.71 -15.08
C TYR A 101 16.98 6.62 -15.82
N GLY A 102 17.20 6.56 -17.15
CA GLY A 102 16.65 5.51 -18.02
C GLY A 102 17.31 4.16 -17.80
N CYS A 103 16.53 3.08 -17.86
CA CYS A 103 17.01 1.71 -17.69
C CYS A 103 16.40 0.78 -18.73
N ASP A 104 17.26 0.01 -19.41
CA ASP A 104 16.90 -0.99 -20.43
C ASP A 104 16.96 -2.44 -19.90
N CYS A 105 17.29 -2.64 -18.62
CA CYS A 105 17.42 -3.96 -18.04
C CYS A 105 16.10 -4.71 -17.98
N SER A 106 16.08 -5.92 -18.48
CA SER A 106 15.02 -6.90 -18.26
C SER A 106 15.30 -7.73 -17.00
N ARG A 107 14.26 -8.44 -16.48
CA ARG A 107 14.46 -9.41 -15.38
C ARG A 107 15.50 -10.46 -15.75
N LYS A 108 15.45 -10.97 -17.00
CA LYS A 108 16.39 -11.98 -17.51
C LYS A 108 17.82 -11.44 -17.56
N SER A 109 18.04 -10.21 -18.08
CA SER A 109 19.39 -9.64 -18.16
C SER A 109 19.97 -9.35 -16.77
N LEU A 110 19.15 -8.96 -15.78
CA LEU A 110 19.59 -8.78 -14.40
C LEU A 110 19.98 -10.12 -13.76
N GLN A 111 19.18 -11.16 -13.96
CA GLN A 111 19.49 -12.49 -13.46
C GLN A 111 20.80 -13.02 -14.07
N THR A 112 20.99 -12.87 -15.38
CA THR A 112 22.24 -13.25 -16.06
C THR A 112 23.43 -12.47 -15.49
N TYR A 113 23.27 -11.16 -15.26
CA TYR A 113 24.33 -10.35 -14.66
C TYR A 113 24.67 -10.82 -13.24
N GLN A 114 23.68 -11.08 -12.39
CA GLN A 114 23.88 -11.56 -11.02
C GLN A 114 24.60 -12.92 -10.98
N LEU A 115 24.26 -13.84 -11.89
CA LEU A 115 24.95 -15.12 -12.03
C LEU A 115 26.41 -14.94 -12.42
N ALA A 116 26.71 -14.00 -13.31
CA ALA A 116 28.10 -13.70 -13.73
C ALA A 116 28.89 -12.92 -12.67
N HIS A 117 28.21 -12.25 -11.73
CA HIS A 117 28.83 -11.42 -10.70
C HIS A 117 28.26 -11.79 -9.30
N PRO A 118 28.56 -12.98 -8.78
CA PRO A 118 27.94 -13.51 -7.55
C PRO A 118 28.23 -12.66 -6.30
N ASN A 119 29.29 -11.86 -6.33
CA ASN A 119 29.68 -10.97 -5.24
C ASN A 119 29.02 -9.59 -5.29
N THR A 120 28.04 -9.40 -6.17
CA THR A 120 27.29 -8.13 -6.23
C THR A 120 26.46 -7.95 -4.96
N GLN A 121 26.77 -6.92 -4.17
CA GLN A 121 26.12 -6.64 -2.88
C GLN A 121 24.75 -5.99 -3.00
N TYR A 122 24.34 -5.56 -4.20
CA TYR A 122 23.13 -4.76 -4.42
C TYR A 122 22.09 -5.50 -5.26
N PRO A 123 20.79 -5.41 -4.93
CA PRO A 123 19.73 -6.01 -5.74
C PRO A 123 19.68 -5.48 -7.18
N TYR A 124 20.12 -4.24 -7.38
CA TYR A 124 20.32 -3.65 -8.70
C TYR A 124 21.71 -3.00 -8.79
N PRO A 125 22.59 -3.51 -9.69
CA PRO A 125 24.02 -3.12 -9.76
C PRO A 125 24.28 -1.83 -10.55
N ARG A 126 23.30 -0.97 -10.77
CA ARG A 126 23.41 0.33 -11.46
C ARG A 126 23.98 0.27 -12.88
N ILE A 127 23.76 -0.82 -13.60
CA ILE A 127 24.30 -1.05 -14.96
C ILE A 127 23.96 0.08 -15.94
N CYS A 128 22.80 0.72 -15.76
CA CYS A 128 22.31 1.74 -16.69
C CYS A 128 22.59 3.18 -16.26
N VAL A 129 23.10 3.44 -15.07
CA VAL A 129 23.26 4.80 -14.53
C VAL A 129 24.12 5.70 -15.42
N HIS A 130 25.16 5.14 -16.07
CA HIS A 130 26.06 5.88 -16.97
C HIS A 130 25.71 5.79 -18.46
N LYS A 131 24.68 5.00 -18.83
CA LYS A 131 24.30 4.79 -20.25
C LYS A 131 23.62 5.98 -20.90
N ARG A 132 23.18 6.97 -20.14
CA ARG A 132 22.44 8.16 -20.62
C ARG A 132 21.24 7.81 -21.51
N LEU A 133 20.52 6.73 -21.18
CA LEU A 133 19.34 6.30 -21.93
C LEU A 133 18.24 7.35 -21.88
N SER A 134 17.46 7.44 -22.97
CA SER A 134 16.32 8.37 -23.06
C SER A 134 15.25 8.02 -22.02
N ARG A 135 14.40 9.00 -21.73
CA ARG A 135 13.28 8.81 -20.79
C ARG A 135 12.13 7.96 -21.36
N ASP A 136 12.24 7.45 -22.60
CA ASP A 136 11.30 6.48 -23.16
C ASP A 136 11.50 5.07 -22.61
N HIS A 137 12.63 4.82 -21.98
CA HIS A 137 12.90 3.59 -21.24
C HIS A 137 12.18 3.55 -19.89
N ALA A 138 12.29 2.43 -19.19
CA ALA A 138 11.91 2.40 -17.78
C ALA A 138 12.74 3.43 -17.01
N ILE A 139 12.15 4.08 -16.01
CA ILE A 139 12.85 5.07 -15.18
C ILE A 139 13.10 4.48 -13.80
N ARG A 140 14.37 4.52 -13.41
CA ARG A 140 14.79 4.20 -12.04
C ARG A 140 15.10 5.47 -11.26
N LEU A 141 14.78 5.43 -9.99
CA LEU A 141 15.15 6.42 -9.00
C LEU A 141 16.37 5.93 -8.23
N VAL A 142 17.37 6.80 -8.07
CA VAL A 142 18.59 6.50 -7.31
C VAL A 142 18.23 6.37 -5.83
N MET A 143 18.62 5.23 -5.22
CA MET A 143 18.49 5.02 -3.79
C MET A 143 19.81 5.37 -3.10
N PRO A 144 19.79 6.14 -1.99
CA PRO A 144 20.99 6.49 -1.25
C PRO A 144 21.56 5.28 -0.49
N ASP A 145 22.91 5.20 -0.38
CA ASP A 145 23.60 4.17 0.42
C ASP A 145 23.88 4.72 1.84
N ASN A 146 22.82 4.99 2.57
CA ASN A 146 22.89 5.38 3.96
C ASN A 146 21.79 4.71 4.77
N PRO A 147 22.03 4.34 6.03
CA PRO A 147 20.99 3.82 6.90
C PRO A 147 19.89 4.86 7.12
N MET A 148 18.67 4.41 7.07
CA MET A 148 17.47 5.17 7.40
C MET A 148 16.64 4.38 8.42
N LEU A 149 15.90 5.09 9.26
CA LEU A 149 15.02 4.45 10.25
C LEU A 149 13.67 5.15 10.31
N PHE A 150 12.67 4.40 10.73
CA PHE A 150 11.37 4.94 11.14
C PHE A 150 10.83 4.09 12.31
N PHE A 151 9.85 4.64 13.02
CA PHE A 151 9.15 3.91 14.05
C PHE A 151 7.80 3.42 13.51
N ASP A 152 7.57 2.12 13.62
CA ASP A 152 6.30 1.48 13.33
C ASP A 152 5.58 1.14 14.64
N GLN A 153 4.32 1.51 14.75
CA GLN A 153 3.54 1.35 15.98
C GLN A 153 3.32 -0.12 16.37
N LEU A 154 3.44 -1.02 15.40
CA LEU A 154 3.27 -2.46 15.60
C LEU A 154 4.59 -3.23 15.58
N GLN A 155 5.54 -2.81 14.75
CA GLN A 155 6.79 -3.55 14.53
C GLN A 155 8.00 -2.91 15.24
N GLY A 156 7.82 -1.74 15.88
CA GLY A 156 8.90 -1.02 16.59
C GLY A 156 9.83 -0.25 15.64
N VAL A 157 11.10 -0.13 16.04
CA VAL A 157 12.12 0.57 15.23
C VAL A 157 12.50 -0.29 14.03
N ILE A 158 12.34 0.26 12.84
CA ILE A 158 12.74 -0.37 11.58
C ILE A 158 13.94 0.39 11.04
N LEU A 159 15.04 -0.31 10.87
CA LEU A 159 16.29 0.18 10.29
C LEU A 159 16.49 -0.52 8.94
N GLY A 160 16.91 0.23 7.92
CA GLY A 160 17.23 -0.35 6.62
C GLY A 160 18.11 0.58 5.80
N ASN A 161 18.70 0.03 4.75
CA ASN A 161 19.49 0.79 3.78
C ASN A 161 18.83 0.63 2.39
N PRO A 162 18.25 1.71 1.84
CA PRO A 162 17.43 1.60 0.62
C PRO A 162 18.23 1.09 -0.59
N GLN A 163 19.49 1.47 -0.74
CA GLN A 163 20.30 0.96 -1.85
C GLN A 163 20.66 -0.52 -1.67
N ARG A 164 21.03 -0.93 -0.47
CA ARG A 164 21.49 -2.30 -0.19
C ARG A 164 20.35 -3.31 -0.20
N GLU A 165 19.16 -2.90 0.24
CA GLU A 165 18.02 -3.80 0.37
C GLU A 165 17.13 -3.82 -0.88
N GLN A 166 16.94 -2.67 -1.55
CA GLN A 166 16.04 -2.54 -2.71
C GLN A 166 16.77 -2.22 -4.01
N GLY A 167 17.98 -1.62 -3.94
CA GLY A 167 18.65 -1.04 -5.10
C GLY A 167 17.85 0.14 -5.68
N ASP A 168 18.32 0.68 -6.80
CA ASP A 168 17.58 1.75 -7.47
C ASP A 168 16.24 1.23 -8.01
N ILE A 169 15.14 1.80 -7.52
CA ILE A 169 13.78 1.30 -7.77
C ILE A 169 13.22 1.79 -9.11
N VAL A 170 12.41 0.95 -9.78
CA VAL A 170 11.67 1.36 -10.97
C VAL A 170 10.45 2.16 -10.56
N VAL A 171 10.40 3.45 -10.91
CA VAL A 171 9.26 4.35 -10.63
C VAL A 171 8.33 4.54 -11.83
N ARG A 172 8.83 4.24 -13.06
CA ARG A 172 8.01 4.16 -14.28
C ARG A 172 8.49 2.98 -15.13
N ARG A 173 7.56 2.10 -15.49
CA ARG A 173 7.83 0.99 -16.42
C ARG A 173 7.76 1.50 -17.85
N ARG A 174 8.61 0.90 -18.74
CA ARG A 174 8.50 1.14 -20.17
C ARG A 174 7.15 0.64 -20.67
N ARG A 175 6.56 1.34 -21.61
CA ARG A 175 5.38 0.85 -22.32
C ARG A 175 5.76 -0.33 -23.22
N ILE A 176 5.01 -1.41 -23.12
CA ILE A 176 5.10 -2.57 -24.01
C ILE A 176 3.81 -2.59 -24.83
N GLY A 177 3.93 -2.48 -26.18
CA GLY A 177 2.80 -2.59 -27.11
C GLY A 177 2.35 -1.26 -27.74
N ARG A 178 1.70 -1.38 -28.93
CA ARG A 178 1.12 -0.28 -29.70
C ARG A 178 -0.37 -0.12 -29.39
N SER A 179 -0.74 0.19 -28.17
CA SER A 179 -2.11 0.67 -27.95
C SER A 179 -2.09 2.19 -28.12
N PHE A 180 -2.71 2.70 -29.17
CA PHE A 180 -2.89 4.14 -29.37
C PHE A 180 -4.00 4.59 -28.43
N SER A 181 -3.63 5.11 -27.29
CA SER A 181 -4.52 5.93 -26.46
C SER A 181 -4.40 7.37 -26.95
N ASN A 182 -5.54 8.05 -27.11
CA ASN A 182 -5.58 9.46 -27.54
C ASN A 182 -5.08 10.46 -26.47
N THR A 183 -4.64 9.97 -25.30
CA THR A 183 -4.07 10.83 -24.25
C THR A 183 -2.55 10.82 -24.32
N PRO A 184 -1.89 12.00 -24.32
CA PRO A 184 -0.42 12.12 -24.38
C PRO A 184 0.30 11.35 -23.28
N THR A 185 -0.29 11.24 -22.11
CA THR A 185 0.25 10.56 -20.92
C THR A 185 0.22 9.03 -21.01
N ALA A 186 -0.76 8.46 -21.71
CA ALA A 186 -0.79 7.01 -21.94
C ALA A 186 0.44 6.53 -22.76
N ASN A 187 1.14 7.45 -23.43
CA ASN A 187 2.35 7.16 -24.20
C ASN A 187 3.64 7.20 -23.35
N LYS A 188 3.60 7.74 -22.13
CA LYS A 188 4.79 7.92 -21.28
C LYS A 188 5.20 6.66 -20.47
N GLY A 189 4.44 5.58 -20.51
CA GLY A 189 4.67 4.37 -19.73
C GLY A 189 3.92 4.36 -18.38
N MET A 190 3.91 3.22 -17.71
CA MET A 190 3.09 2.99 -16.51
C MET A 190 3.84 3.46 -15.25
N ILE A 191 3.23 4.37 -14.50
CA ILE A 191 3.72 4.79 -13.19
C ILE A 191 3.64 3.62 -12.20
N ASN A 192 4.71 3.42 -11.43
CA ASN A 192 4.74 2.38 -10.41
C ASN A 192 4.02 2.85 -9.14
N TYR A 193 3.41 1.90 -8.44
CA TYR A 193 2.79 2.07 -7.12
C TYR A 193 3.64 2.93 -6.16
N MET A 194 4.94 2.68 -6.09
CA MET A 194 5.86 3.38 -5.18
C MET A 194 5.82 4.90 -5.32
N LEU A 195 5.77 5.40 -6.54
CA LEU A 195 5.72 6.84 -6.82
C LEU A 195 4.31 7.40 -6.61
N ALA A 196 3.30 6.73 -7.16
CA ALA A 196 1.92 7.19 -7.08
C ALA A 196 1.43 7.33 -5.63
N VAL A 197 1.69 6.33 -4.78
CA VAL A 197 1.22 6.32 -3.38
C VAL A 197 1.83 7.47 -2.57
N VAL A 198 3.12 7.77 -2.76
CA VAL A 198 3.79 8.87 -2.04
C VAL A 198 3.24 10.23 -2.44
N ILE A 199 3.03 10.44 -3.74
CA ILE A 199 2.46 11.70 -4.24
C ILE A 199 1.03 11.88 -3.73
N ASP A 200 0.21 10.84 -3.78
CA ASP A 200 -1.17 10.92 -3.32
C ASP A 200 -1.28 11.10 -1.82
N ASP A 201 -0.48 10.38 -1.02
CA ASP A 201 -0.48 10.56 0.43
C ASP A 201 -0.13 12.01 0.79
N ALA A 202 0.84 12.63 0.13
CA ALA A 202 1.17 14.03 0.33
C ALA A 202 0.04 14.98 -0.12
N GLN A 203 -0.54 14.78 -1.32
CA GLN A 203 -1.63 15.63 -1.83
C GLN A 203 -2.92 15.53 -1.02
N GLN A 204 -3.18 14.37 -0.40
CA GLN A 204 -4.32 14.16 0.49
C GLN A 204 -3.98 14.49 1.95
N SER A 205 -2.76 14.98 2.24
CA SER A 205 -2.27 15.25 3.59
C SER A 205 -2.36 14.04 4.52
N VAL A 206 -2.24 12.83 3.98
CA VAL A 206 -2.23 11.60 4.75
C VAL A 206 -0.98 11.55 5.61
N ASN A 207 -1.16 11.33 6.90
CA ASN A 207 -0.06 11.23 7.87
C ASN A 207 -0.11 9.92 8.69
N GLN A 208 -1.12 9.07 8.46
CA GLN A 208 -1.29 7.78 9.10
C GLN A 208 -1.38 6.68 8.06
N ILE A 209 -0.41 5.77 8.05
CA ILE A 209 -0.27 4.67 7.10
C ILE A 209 -0.55 3.35 7.80
N VAL A 210 -1.71 2.74 7.52
CA VAL A 210 -2.06 1.39 7.97
C VAL A 210 -2.11 0.47 6.77
N ARG A 211 -1.34 -0.63 6.80
CA ARG A 211 -1.23 -1.57 5.67
C ARG A 211 -0.63 -2.92 6.09
N GLY A 212 -0.61 -3.90 5.21
CA GLY A 212 -0.03 -5.21 5.51
C GLY A 212 1.50 -5.18 5.65
N LEU A 213 2.04 -6.05 6.50
CA LEU A 213 3.47 -6.19 6.76
C LEU A 213 4.30 -6.55 5.52
N ASP A 214 3.69 -7.16 4.52
CA ASP A 214 4.34 -7.49 3.25
C ASP A 214 4.83 -6.26 2.46
N ILE A 215 4.29 -5.08 2.76
CA ILE A 215 4.69 -3.81 2.14
C ILE A 215 5.71 -3.05 3.00
N LEU A 216 6.00 -3.50 4.22
CA LEU A 216 6.99 -2.85 5.11
C LEU A 216 8.34 -2.59 4.43
N PRO A 217 8.93 -3.52 3.64
CA PRO A 217 10.21 -3.28 2.97
C PRO A 217 10.20 -2.12 1.97
N LEU A 218 9.02 -1.68 1.53
CA LEU A 218 8.86 -0.55 0.60
C LEU A 218 8.77 0.80 1.32
N THR A 219 8.70 0.82 2.65
CA THR A 219 8.50 2.07 3.43
C THR A 219 9.70 3.01 3.31
N ILE A 220 10.91 2.52 3.53
CA ILE A 220 12.13 3.34 3.42
C ILE A 220 12.31 3.90 2.01
N PRO A 221 12.20 3.12 0.91
CA PRO A 221 12.19 3.68 -0.44
C PRO A 221 11.10 4.73 -0.69
N GLN A 222 9.91 4.60 -0.09
CA GLN A 222 8.87 5.62 -0.18
C GLN A 222 9.24 6.89 0.58
N MET A 223 9.91 6.77 1.74
CA MET A 223 10.46 7.92 2.46
C MET A 223 11.50 8.65 1.63
N VAL A 224 12.38 7.94 0.89
CA VAL A 224 13.34 8.55 -0.05
C VAL A 224 12.63 9.31 -1.16
N ILE A 225 11.54 8.77 -1.72
CA ILE A 225 10.74 9.50 -2.73
C ILE A 225 10.15 10.79 -2.14
N ALA A 226 9.60 10.70 -0.93
CA ALA A 226 9.02 11.86 -0.24
C ALA A 226 10.07 12.95 0.02
N ASP A 227 11.27 12.56 0.48
CA ASP A 227 12.40 13.46 0.71
C ASP A 227 12.84 14.16 -0.58
N TYR A 228 13.03 13.43 -1.67
CA TYR A 228 13.37 14.00 -2.97
C TYR A 228 12.32 14.97 -3.53
N LEU A 229 11.06 14.79 -3.14
CA LEU A 229 9.96 15.68 -3.53
C LEU A 229 9.73 16.82 -2.52
N ASN A 230 10.49 16.87 -1.43
CA ASN A 230 10.30 17.78 -0.29
C ASN A 230 8.88 17.68 0.31
N PHE A 231 8.32 16.49 0.37
CA PHE A 231 7.06 16.24 1.04
C PHE A 231 7.27 16.02 2.54
N PRO A 232 6.31 16.41 3.39
CA PRO A 232 6.40 16.15 4.80
C PRO A 232 6.39 14.62 5.06
N PRO A 233 7.17 14.14 6.05
CA PRO A 233 7.15 12.73 6.40
C PRO A 233 5.80 12.32 7.01
N ASN A 234 5.38 11.08 6.76
CA ASN A 234 4.25 10.50 7.47
C ASN A 234 4.60 10.34 8.94
N GLN A 235 3.64 10.60 9.82
CA GLN A 235 3.87 10.62 11.27
C GLN A 235 3.68 9.23 11.91
N TYR A 236 2.76 8.42 11.36
CA TYR A 236 2.35 7.16 11.97
C TYR A 236 2.34 6.03 10.95
N TYR A 237 3.08 4.96 11.23
CA TYR A 237 3.08 3.72 10.45
C TYR A 237 2.56 2.57 11.29
N TYR A 238 1.69 1.75 10.71
CA TYR A 238 1.15 0.51 11.29
C TYR A 238 1.20 -0.59 10.24
N HIS A 239 2.17 -1.49 10.33
CA HIS A 239 2.25 -2.65 9.45
C HIS A 239 1.62 -3.87 10.14
N LEU A 240 0.39 -4.16 9.72
CA LEU A 240 -0.44 -5.25 10.26
C LEU A 240 0.12 -6.61 9.89
N PRO A 241 0.00 -7.60 10.79
CA PRO A 241 0.38 -8.98 10.47
C PRO A 241 -0.36 -9.50 9.25
N ILE A 242 0.31 -10.29 8.42
CA ILE A 242 -0.31 -10.92 7.25
C ILE A 242 -1.11 -12.15 7.66
N LEU A 243 -2.27 -12.33 7.04
CA LEU A 243 -3.06 -13.54 7.20
C LEU A 243 -2.46 -14.66 6.36
N VAL A 244 -2.22 -15.82 6.98
CA VAL A 244 -1.63 -16.99 6.32
C VAL A 244 -2.50 -18.22 6.55
N ASN A 245 -2.52 -19.15 5.58
CA ASN A 245 -3.16 -20.45 5.74
C ASN A 245 -2.36 -21.38 6.68
N ALA A 246 -2.84 -22.60 6.90
CA ALA A 246 -2.17 -23.59 7.73
C ALA A 246 -0.73 -23.90 7.28
N GLN A 247 -0.45 -23.79 5.98
CA GLN A 247 0.87 -23.99 5.37
C GLN A 247 1.78 -22.76 5.45
N GLY A 248 1.32 -21.66 6.06
CA GLY A 248 2.07 -20.41 6.18
C GLY A 248 2.10 -19.54 4.90
N GLN A 249 1.31 -19.88 3.89
CA GLN A 249 1.21 -19.11 2.65
C GLN A 249 0.25 -17.93 2.86
N LYS A 250 0.61 -16.75 2.35
CA LYS A 250 -0.22 -15.54 2.44
C LYS A 250 -1.59 -15.77 1.78
N LEU A 251 -2.66 -15.40 2.49
CA LEU A 251 -3.99 -15.30 1.88
C LEU A 251 -4.02 -14.11 0.93
N SER A 252 -4.08 -14.40 -0.34
CA SER A 252 -4.08 -13.40 -1.42
C SER A 252 -5.09 -13.79 -2.50
N LYS A 253 -5.39 -12.88 -3.41
CA LYS A 253 -6.21 -13.15 -4.59
C LYS A 253 -5.67 -14.30 -5.44
N GLN A 254 -4.37 -14.54 -5.43
CA GLN A 254 -3.72 -15.64 -6.17
C GLN A 254 -3.88 -17.00 -5.46
N THR A 255 -4.11 -17.02 -4.15
CA THR A 255 -4.35 -18.23 -3.36
C THR A 255 -5.83 -18.51 -3.14
N LEU A 256 -6.73 -18.06 -4.07
CA LEU A 256 -8.18 -18.28 -4.04
C LEU A 256 -8.84 -17.76 -2.75
N ALA A 257 -8.38 -16.64 -2.21
CA ALA A 257 -9.05 -16.00 -1.08
C ALA A 257 -10.49 -15.64 -1.47
N GLU A 258 -11.45 -16.20 -0.74
CA GLU A 258 -12.88 -16.03 -1.00
C GLU A 258 -13.29 -14.55 -0.93
N PRO A 259 -14.11 -14.07 -1.89
CA PRO A 259 -14.65 -12.72 -1.85
C PRO A 259 -15.60 -12.53 -0.65
N ILE A 260 -15.48 -11.39 0.04
CA ILE A 260 -16.28 -11.13 1.23
C ILE A 260 -17.74 -10.79 0.95
N HIS A 261 -18.08 -10.37 -0.26
CA HIS A 261 -19.44 -9.92 -0.60
C HIS A 261 -20.51 -11.03 -0.47
N ALA A 262 -20.10 -12.29 -0.46
CA ALA A 262 -21.00 -13.44 -0.29
C ALA A 262 -21.44 -13.64 1.17
N TYR A 263 -20.88 -12.93 2.13
CA TYR A 263 -21.10 -13.18 3.56
C TYR A 263 -21.74 -11.96 4.26
N PRO A 264 -22.54 -12.18 5.32
CA PRO A 264 -23.18 -11.11 6.06
C PRO A 264 -22.16 -10.16 6.72
N ALA A 265 -22.41 -8.86 6.61
CA ALA A 265 -21.49 -7.84 7.11
C ALA A 265 -21.21 -7.92 8.62
N PRO A 266 -22.21 -8.18 9.51
CA PRO A 266 -21.95 -8.27 10.95
C PRO A 266 -20.97 -9.40 11.30
N GLN A 267 -21.12 -10.59 10.69
CA GLN A 267 -20.20 -11.71 10.93
C GLN A 267 -18.80 -11.40 10.41
N LEU A 268 -18.68 -10.75 9.25
CA LEU A 268 -17.38 -10.33 8.71
C LEU A 268 -16.66 -9.36 9.63
N ILE A 269 -17.37 -8.37 10.20
CA ILE A 269 -16.81 -7.40 11.15
C ILE A 269 -16.34 -8.13 12.41
N LYS A 270 -17.20 -8.99 12.99
CA LYS A 270 -16.87 -9.79 14.17
C LYS A 270 -15.61 -10.63 13.93
N THR A 271 -15.56 -11.37 12.82
CA THR A 271 -14.40 -12.19 12.44
C THR A 271 -13.13 -11.37 12.26
N ALA A 272 -13.21 -10.21 11.57
CA ALA A 272 -12.06 -9.36 11.37
C ALA A 272 -11.53 -8.78 12.70
N LEU A 273 -12.41 -8.37 13.61
CA LEU A 273 -12.03 -7.88 14.94
C LEU A 273 -11.39 -8.97 15.80
N GLN A 274 -11.88 -10.19 15.72
CA GLN A 274 -11.26 -11.35 16.39
C GLN A 274 -9.86 -11.62 15.86
N LEU A 275 -9.66 -11.63 14.54
CA LEU A 275 -8.33 -11.79 13.93
C LEU A 275 -7.39 -10.64 14.33
N LEU A 276 -7.91 -9.44 14.47
CA LEU A 276 -7.17 -8.27 14.99
C LEU A 276 -7.02 -8.30 16.52
N GLN A 277 -7.50 -9.35 17.18
CA GLN A 277 -7.44 -9.52 18.64
C GLN A 277 -8.02 -8.33 19.41
N GLN A 278 -9.08 -7.78 18.86
CA GLN A 278 -9.82 -6.69 19.48
C GLN A 278 -10.84 -7.22 20.49
N PRO A 279 -11.24 -6.40 21.47
CA PRO A 279 -12.34 -6.74 22.36
C PRO A 279 -13.59 -7.11 21.54
N PRO A 280 -14.41 -8.05 22.03
CA PRO A 280 -15.63 -8.46 21.34
C PRO A 280 -16.60 -7.27 21.25
N VAL A 281 -17.35 -7.25 20.15
CA VAL A 281 -18.47 -6.30 19.95
C VAL A 281 -19.78 -7.08 19.88
N ASP A 282 -20.87 -6.44 20.30
CA ASP A 282 -22.20 -7.00 20.19
C ASP A 282 -22.60 -7.15 18.71
N LEU A 283 -23.30 -8.23 18.38
CA LEU A 283 -23.79 -8.46 17.03
C LEU A 283 -24.98 -7.52 16.76
N ASP A 284 -24.76 -6.51 15.93
CA ASP A 284 -25.73 -5.45 15.62
C ASP A 284 -25.56 -4.99 14.15
N LYS A 285 -26.16 -3.87 13.81
CA LYS A 285 -25.91 -3.19 12.54
C LYS A 285 -24.42 -2.84 12.39
N PRO A 286 -23.84 -3.00 11.20
CA PRO A 286 -22.42 -2.77 10.95
C PRO A 286 -21.86 -1.48 11.54
N ILE A 287 -22.59 -0.37 11.40
CA ILE A 287 -22.15 0.93 11.92
C ILE A 287 -22.01 0.93 13.44
N ARG A 288 -22.94 0.31 14.17
CA ARG A 288 -22.87 0.21 15.63
C ARG A 288 -21.72 -0.66 16.11
N MET A 289 -21.49 -1.76 15.42
CA MET A 289 -20.33 -2.63 15.69
C MET A 289 -19.02 -1.88 15.51
N LEU A 290 -18.92 -1.07 14.47
CA LEU A 290 -17.73 -0.23 14.22
C LEU A 290 -17.57 0.89 15.24
N GLU A 291 -18.66 1.53 15.67
CA GLU A 291 -18.63 2.52 16.76
C GLU A 291 -18.07 1.92 18.05
N GLN A 292 -18.53 0.73 18.44
CA GLN A 292 -17.98 0.00 19.60
C GLN A 292 -16.50 -0.33 19.38
N ALA A 293 -16.15 -0.85 18.20
CA ALA A 293 -14.77 -1.20 17.87
C ALA A 293 -13.82 0.00 17.90
N VAL A 294 -14.27 1.17 17.43
CA VAL A 294 -13.49 2.43 17.49
C VAL A 294 -13.26 2.86 18.95
N CYS A 295 -14.30 2.84 19.79
CA CYS A 295 -14.18 3.23 21.19
C CYS A 295 -13.17 2.38 21.97
N GLN A 296 -13.15 1.07 21.70
CA GLN A 296 -12.33 0.10 22.45
C GLN A 296 -11.08 -0.38 21.71
N TRP A 297 -10.76 0.24 20.57
CA TRP A 297 -9.62 -0.17 19.75
C TRP A 297 -8.31 -0.17 20.54
N ASN A 298 -7.60 -1.28 20.47
CA ASN A 298 -6.29 -1.45 21.09
C ASN A 298 -5.34 -2.18 20.14
N HIS A 299 -4.30 -1.52 19.68
CA HIS A 299 -3.32 -2.13 18.79
C HIS A 299 -2.22 -2.93 19.51
N THR A 300 -2.12 -2.82 20.84
CA THR A 300 -1.10 -3.53 21.64
C THR A 300 -1.06 -5.04 21.38
N PRO A 301 -2.19 -5.76 21.27
CA PRO A 301 -2.16 -7.20 20.99
C PRO A 301 -1.50 -7.57 19.65
N LEU A 302 -1.37 -6.61 18.72
CA LEU A 302 -0.76 -6.84 17.40
C LEU A 302 0.73 -6.55 17.37
N GLN A 303 1.31 -5.95 18.43
CA GLN A 303 2.72 -5.58 18.47
C GLN A 303 3.63 -6.80 18.34
N GLY A 304 4.65 -6.68 17.48
CA GLY A 304 5.61 -7.72 17.17
C GLY A 304 5.06 -8.90 16.35
N LYS A 305 3.75 -8.94 16.07
CA LYS A 305 3.15 -10.02 15.29
C LYS A 305 3.39 -9.82 13.80
N GLN A 306 3.93 -10.86 13.17
CA GLN A 306 4.18 -10.84 11.73
C GLN A 306 3.11 -11.59 10.94
N ARG A 307 2.53 -12.65 11.52
CA ARG A 307 1.58 -13.54 10.86
C ARG A 307 0.44 -13.93 11.79
N ILE A 308 -0.74 -14.06 11.22
CA ILE A 308 -1.92 -14.65 11.88
C ILE A 308 -2.35 -15.83 11.03
N LYS A 309 -2.34 -17.02 11.62
CA LYS A 309 -2.87 -18.23 10.96
C LYS A 309 -4.38 -18.16 10.93
N VAL A 310 -4.96 -18.46 9.79
CA VAL A 310 -6.41 -18.49 9.60
C VAL A 310 -6.79 -19.73 8.82
N ASP A 311 -7.96 -20.25 9.13
CA ASP A 311 -8.64 -21.26 8.35
C ASP A 311 -9.38 -20.62 7.15
N SER A 312 -10.18 -21.42 6.42
CA SER A 312 -11.04 -20.84 5.40
C SER A 312 -12.04 -19.86 6.01
N LEU A 313 -12.47 -18.85 5.24
CA LEU A 313 -13.47 -17.89 5.71
C LEU A 313 -14.78 -18.60 6.10
N GLN A 314 -15.17 -19.64 5.37
CA GLN A 314 -16.33 -20.49 5.72
C GLN A 314 -16.20 -21.11 7.11
N ASN A 315 -15.05 -21.70 7.45
CA ASN A 315 -14.83 -22.29 8.76
C ASN A 315 -14.86 -21.24 9.87
N LEU A 316 -14.25 -20.07 9.64
CA LEU A 316 -14.27 -18.97 10.61
C LEU A 316 -15.67 -18.44 10.89
N LEU A 317 -16.55 -18.43 9.88
CA LEU A 317 -17.93 -17.97 10.02
C LEU A 317 -18.88 -19.05 10.54
N ALA A 318 -18.56 -20.33 10.34
CA ALA A 318 -19.36 -21.45 10.83
C ALA A 318 -19.20 -21.72 12.35
N THR A 319 -18.13 -21.23 12.95
CA THR A 319 -17.84 -21.36 14.39
C THR A 319 -18.53 -20.31 15.25
N HIS A 320 -19.47 -19.54 14.68
CA HIS A 320 -20.16 -18.41 15.33
C HIS A 320 -21.63 -18.30 14.94
#